data_38da6c36463a771bb8acee4c8f08ea61
#
_entry.id   38da6c36463a771bb8acee4c8f08ea61
#
_cell.length_a   1.000
_cell.length_b   1.000
_cell.length_c   1.000
_cell.angle_alpha   90.00
_cell.angle_beta   90.00
_cell.angle_gamma   90.00
#
_symmetry.space_group_name_H-M   'P 1'
#
loop_
_entity.id
_entity.type
_entity.pdbx_description
1 polymer ?
#
loop_
_entity_poly.entity_id
_entity_poly.type
_entity_poly.pdbx_seq_one_letter_code
_entity_poly.pdbx_strand_id
1 'polypeptide(L)'
;MDEILEILVKDARISAQEIAKLTKKDLNSVKRKIKKYEKEGVILRYKTVINEEFVNTQQKKLRALIEVNVLPQKNLGFDHIAERIYKFPEVTSCYLVSGTYDLLLVVEGKDMRTISNFIAEKLSPMENVRGTVTHFLLKKYKEDDIILKHHAENKRIAISY
;
A
#
# COMPACT_ATOMS: atom_id res chain seq x y z
N MET A 1 16.60 -13.17 5.42
CA MET A 1 15.47 -13.58 4.54
C MET A 1 15.99 -14.67 3.59
N ASP A 2 15.14 -15.54 3.04
CA ASP A 2 15.61 -16.55 2.07
C ASP A 2 16.00 -15.87 0.75
N GLU A 3 17.10 -16.32 0.15
CA GLU A 3 17.69 -15.76 -1.08
C GLU A 3 16.68 -15.71 -2.26
N ILE A 4 15.80 -16.71 -2.38
CA ILE A 4 14.75 -16.74 -3.41
C ILE A 4 13.73 -15.63 -3.16
N LEU A 5 13.34 -15.39 -1.91
CA LEU A 5 12.42 -14.30 -1.55
C LEU A 5 13.06 -12.93 -1.77
N GLU A 6 14.36 -12.77 -1.48
CA GLU A 6 15.08 -11.51 -1.73
C GLU A 6 15.10 -11.13 -3.21
N ILE A 7 15.29 -12.14 -4.07
CA ILE A 7 15.25 -11.93 -5.52
C ILE A 7 13.84 -11.57 -5.98
N LEU A 8 12.81 -12.30 -5.50
CA LEU A 8 11.40 -12.06 -5.87
C LEU A 8 10.87 -10.72 -5.36
N VAL A 9 11.35 -10.23 -4.22
CA VAL A 9 11.02 -8.88 -3.72
C VAL A 9 11.56 -7.79 -4.64
N LYS A 10 12.74 -7.98 -5.23
CA LYS A 10 13.35 -7.03 -6.16
C LYS A 10 12.73 -7.09 -7.55
N ASP A 11 12.47 -8.28 -8.05
CA ASP A 11 11.84 -8.50 -9.36
C ASP A 11 10.88 -9.70 -9.30
N ALA A 12 9.60 -9.39 -9.15
CA ALA A 12 8.53 -10.39 -9.10
C ALA A 12 8.28 -11.10 -10.45
N ARG A 13 8.87 -10.62 -11.55
CA ARG A 13 8.74 -11.22 -12.90
C ARG A 13 9.87 -12.18 -13.26
N ILE A 14 10.91 -12.26 -12.44
CA ILE A 14 12.04 -13.14 -12.69
C ILE A 14 11.58 -14.60 -12.78
N SER A 15 12.07 -15.34 -13.75
CA SER A 15 11.71 -16.73 -13.93
C SER A 15 12.38 -17.65 -12.90
N ALA A 16 11.73 -18.77 -12.57
CA ALA A 16 12.33 -19.78 -11.71
C ALA A 16 13.66 -20.33 -12.26
N GLN A 17 13.86 -20.30 -13.60
CA GLN A 17 15.11 -20.70 -14.25
C GLN A 17 16.24 -19.70 -13.96
N GLU A 18 15.94 -18.40 -14.02
CA GLU A 18 16.91 -17.35 -13.70
C GLU A 18 17.26 -17.37 -12.21
N ILE A 19 16.25 -17.55 -11.33
CA ILE A 19 16.48 -17.73 -9.89
C ILE A 19 17.40 -18.92 -9.63
N ALA A 20 17.17 -20.07 -10.31
CA ALA A 20 17.99 -21.27 -10.16
C ALA A 20 19.45 -21.01 -10.56
N LYS A 21 19.69 -20.26 -11.66
CA LYS A 21 21.02 -19.85 -12.08
C LYS A 21 21.69 -18.93 -11.08
N LEU A 22 21.00 -17.90 -10.61
CA LEU A 22 21.53 -16.92 -9.66
C LEU A 22 21.88 -17.55 -8.32
N THR A 23 21.03 -18.46 -7.84
CA THR A 23 21.21 -19.12 -6.52
C THR A 23 22.03 -20.41 -6.62
N LYS A 24 22.44 -20.86 -7.82
CA LYS A 24 23.14 -22.14 -8.09
C LYS A 24 22.37 -23.35 -7.52
N LYS A 25 21.04 -23.29 -7.52
CA LYS A 25 20.14 -24.35 -7.04
C LYS A 25 19.47 -25.07 -8.21
N ASP A 26 19.02 -26.29 -7.97
CA ASP A 26 18.24 -27.04 -8.95
C ASP A 26 16.90 -26.36 -9.24
N LEU A 27 16.51 -26.31 -10.52
CA LEU A 27 15.28 -25.67 -10.99
C LEU A 27 14.01 -26.23 -10.30
N ASN A 28 13.94 -27.55 -10.16
CA ASN A 28 12.77 -28.20 -9.55
C ASN A 28 12.70 -27.87 -8.06
N SER A 29 13.84 -27.73 -7.40
CA SER A 29 13.92 -27.29 -6.00
C SER A 29 13.42 -25.86 -5.84
N VAL A 30 13.84 -24.93 -6.71
CA VAL A 30 13.36 -23.54 -6.71
C VAL A 30 11.86 -23.48 -6.94
N LYS A 31 11.34 -24.17 -7.97
CA LYS A 31 9.89 -24.21 -8.25
C LYS A 31 9.08 -24.76 -7.07
N ARG A 32 9.54 -25.84 -6.45
CA ARG A 32 8.87 -26.40 -5.25
C ARG A 32 8.85 -25.42 -4.10
N LYS A 33 9.95 -24.69 -3.91
CA LYS A 33 10.08 -23.73 -2.81
C LYS A 33 9.18 -22.50 -2.99
N ILE A 34 9.12 -21.95 -4.22
CA ILE A 34 8.18 -20.86 -4.54
C ILE A 34 6.73 -21.31 -4.29
N LYS A 35 6.33 -22.47 -4.82
CA LYS A 35 5.00 -23.06 -4.60
C LYS A 35 4.68 -23.26 -3.11
N LYS A 36 5.68 -23.67 -2.32
CA LYS A 36 5.54 -23.81 -0.88
C LYS A 36 5.25 -22.47 -0.22
N TYR A 37 6.00 -21.42 -0.57
CA TYR A 37 5.80 -20.06 -0.04
C TYR A 37 4.41 -19.49 -0.40
N GLU A 38 3.92 -19.74 -1.61
CA GLU A 38 2.57 -19.36 -2.02
C GLU A 38 1.51 -20.11 -1.18
N LYS A 39 1.67 -21.42 -1.00
CA LYS A 39 0.74 -22.27 -0.25
C LYS A 39 0.71 -21.92 1.25
N GLU A 40 1.87 -21.61 1.83
CA GLU A 40 2.01 -21.25 3.23
C GLU A 40 1.66 -19.77 3.53
N GLY A 41 1.31 -18.98 2.50
CA GLY A 41 0.99 -17.58 2.65
C GLY A 41 2.19 -16.68 2.97
N VAL A 42 3.42 -17.16 2.74
CA VAL A 42 4.64 -16.34 2.80
C VAL A 42 4.65 -15.36 1.62
N ILE A 43 4.29 -15.83 0.42
CA ILE A 43 4.00 -14.99 -0.73
C ILE A 43 2.48 -14.85 -0.83
N LEU A 44 1.96 -13.67 -0.56
CA LEU A 44 0.53 -13.39 -0.63
C LEU A 44 0.08 -13.03 -2.05
N ARG A 45 0.90 -12.27 -2.78
CA ARG A 45 0.67 -11.88 -4.19
C ARG A 45 1.91 -11.26 -4.79
N TYR A 46 1.94 -11.20 -6.11
CA TYR A 46 2.91 -10.41 -6.89
C TYR A 46 2.26 -9.06 -7.25
N LYS A 47 3.01 -7.97 -7.08
CA LYS A 47 2.51 -6.61 -7.32
C LYS A 47 3.45 -5.87 -8.29
N THR A 48 2.87 -5.10 -9.20
CA THR A 48 3.61 -4.20 -10.09
C THR A 48 3.48 -2.76 -9.58
N VAL A 49 4.60 -2.05 -9.48
CA VAL A 49 4.61 -0.60 -9.22
C VAL A 49 4.47 0.10 -10.57
N ILE A 50 3.47 0.96 -10.69
CA ILE A 50 3.16 1.69 -11.93
C ILE A 50 3.31 3.19 -11.66
N ASN A 51 4.02 3.88 -12.55
CA ASN A 51 4.01 5.34 -12.54
C ASN A 51 2.73 5.84 -13.24
N GLU A 52 1.76 6.23 -12.43
CA GLU A 52 0.45 6.67 -12.88
C GLU A 52 0.47 7.97 -13.72
N GLU A 53 1.59 8.73 -13.67
CA GLU A 53 1.75 9.94 -14.52
C GLU A 53 1.92 9.60 -15.99
N PHE A 54 2.44 8.41 -16.32
CA PHE A 54 2.63 7.94 -17.70
C PHE A 54 1.48 7.09 -18.23
N VAL A 55 0.47 6.85 -17.40
CA VAL A 55 -0.71 6.07 -17.80
C VAL A 55 -1.87 7.02 -18.02
N ASN A 56 -2.42 7.01 -19.24
CA ASN A 56 -3.61 7.77 -19.60
C ASN A 56 -4.85 7.09 -19.00
N THR A 57 -5.01 7.18 -17.67
CA THR A 57 -6.21 6.68 -17.00
C THR A 57 -7.15 7.84 -16.73
N GLN A 58 -8.34 7.77 -17.29
CA GLN A 58 -9.44 8.71 -17.00
C GLN A 58 -9.90 8.62 -15.52
N GLN A 59 -9.35 7.69 -14.75
CA GLN A 59 -9.70 7.43 -13.35
C GLN A 59 -8.45 7.37 -12.48
N LYS A 60 -7.78 8.53 -12.29
CA LYS A 60 -6.78 8.62 -11.22
C LYS A 60 -7.49 8.49 -9.89
N LYS A 61 -7.13 7.46 -9.11
CA LYS A 61 -7.61 7.34 -7.73
C LYS A 61 -6.92 8.36 -6.85
N LEU A 62 -7.70 9.07 -6.05
CA LEU A 62 -7.17 9.88 -4.98
C LEU A 62 -6.80 8.97 -3.81
N ARG A 63 -5.65 9.23 -3.18
CA ARG A 63 -5.19 8.51 -2.00
C ARG A 63 -5.10 9.46 -0.82
N ALA A 64 -5.55 8.99 0.34
CA ALA A 64 -5.42 9.70 1.61
C ALA A 64 -4.77 8.80 2.66
N LEU A 65 -3.99 9.43 3.54
CA LEU A 65 -3.52 8.86 4.79
C LEU A 65 -4.44 9.35 5.90
N ILE A 66 -5.02 8.43 6.65
CA ILE A 66 -5.96 8.77 7.73
C ILE A 66 -5.40 8.26 9.05
N GLU A 67 -5.10 9.20 9.93
CA GLU A 67 -4.79 8.92 11.32
C GLU A 67 -6.09 8.64 12.07
N VAL A 68 -6.12 7.58 12.86
CA VAL A 68 -7.31 7.20 13.64
C VAL A 68 -6.91 7.00 15.09
N ASN A 69 -7.57 7.72 15.96
CA ASN A 69 -7.51 7.51 17.40
C ASN A 69 -8.62 6.56 17.82
N VAL A 70 -8.26 5.48 18.49
CA VAL A 70 -9.22 4.46 18.93
C VAL A 70 -9.12 4.18 20.41
N LEU A 71 -10.23 3.75 21.00
CA LEU A 71 -10.25 3.19 22.35
C LEU A 71 -9.99 1.69 22.27
N PRO A 72 -8.90 1.17 22.82
CA PRO A 72 -8.70 -0.26 22.90
C PRO A 72 -9.77 -0.90 23.77
N GLN A 73 -10.36 -1.98 23.28
CA GLN A 73 -11.33 -2.75 24.08
C GLN A 73 -10.60 -3.64 25.09
N LYS A 74 -11.15 -3.71 26.27
CA LYS A 74 -10.66 -4.61 27.33
C LYS A 74 -10.65 -6.05 26.80
N ASN A 75 -9.50 -6.73 26.85
CA ASN A 75 -9.22 -8.09 26.37
C ASN A 75 -9.12 -8.30 24.85
N LEU A 76 -9.45 -7.32 23.99
CA LEU A 76 -9.37 -7.44 22.53
C LEU A 76 -8.33 -6.50 21.92
N GLY A 77 -7.84 -5.51 22.67
CA GLY A 77 -6.83 -4.57 22.20
C GLY A 77 -7.28 -3.75 20.98
N PHE A 78 -6.34 -3.51 20.08
CA PHE A 78 -6.56 -2.78 18.83
C PHE A 78 -7.00 -3.68 17.67
N ASP A 79 -6.74 -5.00 17.74
CA ASP A 79 -6.93 -5.92 16.62
C ASP A 79 -8.39 -5.99 16.17
N HIS A 80 -9.33 -6.00 17.11
CA HIS A 80 -10.74 -6.07 16.81
C HIS A 80 -11.25 -4.89 15.99
N ILE A 81 -10.83 -3.66 16.33
CA ILE A 81 -11.23 -2.47 15.58
C ILE A 81 -10.51 -2.41 14.23
N ALA A 82 -9.22 -2.76 14.19
CA ALA A 82 -8.46 -2.83 12.96
C ALA A 82 -9.06 -3.83 11.98
N GLU A 83 -9.51 -5.02 12.47
CA GLU A 83 -10.17 -6.03 11.65
C GLU A 83 -11.46 -5.54 11.00
N ARG A 84 -12.24 -4.74 11.68
CA ARG A 84 -13.45 -4.13 11.13
C ARG A 84 -13.12 -3.08 10.09
N ILE A 85 -12.06 -2.28 10.32
CA ILE A 85 -11.65 -1.19 9.43
C ILE A 85 -11.04 -1.73 8.12
N TYR A 86 -10.10 -2.68 8.19
CA TYR A 86 -9.42 -3.14 6.96
C TYR A 86 -10.33 -3.98 6.05
N LYS A 87 -11.51 -4.38 6.49
CA LYS A 87 -12.52 -5.05 5.63
C LYS A 87 -13.24 -4.09 4.68
N PHE A 88 -13.15 -2.77 4.90
CA PHE A 88 -13.71 -1.81 3.95
C PHE A 88 -12.91 -1.80 2.65
N PRO A 89 -13.59 -1.87 1.48
CA PRO A 89 -12.89 -1.91 0.19
C PRO A 89 -12.11 -0.63 -0.12
N GLU A 90 -12.46 0.49 0.51
CA GLU A 90 -11.75 1.76 0.38
C GLU A 90 -10.38 1.72 1.08
N VAL A 91 -10.19 0.86 2.09
CA VAL A 91 -8.95 0.74 2.88
C VAL A 91 -7.98 -0.20 2.17
N THR A 92 -6.88 0.34 1.68
CA THR A 92 -5.83 -0.43 0.99
C THR A 92 -4.71 -0.86 1.92
N SER A 93 -4.53 -0.16 3.05
CA SER A 93 -3.59 -0.55 4.11
C SER A 93 -4.08 -0.07 5.46
N CYS A 94 -3.76 -0.83 6.51
CA CYS A 94 -4.05 -0.51 7.90
C CYS A 94 -2.86 -0.91 8.76
N TYR A 95 -2.32 0.03 9.52
CA TYR A 95 -1.15 -0.16 10.37
C TYR A 95 -1.46 0.26 11.79
N LEU A 96 -1.05 -0.53 12.77
CA LEU A 96 -0.94 -0.08 14.16
C LEU A 96 0.40 0.66 14.29
N VAL A 97 0.37 1.85 14.85
CA VAL A 97 1.54 2.71 14.98
C VAL A 97 1.73 3.16 16.43
N SER A 98 2.96 3.45 16.80
CA SER A 98 3.27 4.11 18.07
C SER A 98 3.40 5.62 17.83
N GLY A 99 2.67 6.44 18.57
CA GLY A 99 2.71 7.89 18.40
C GLY A 99 1.48 8.60 18.96
N THR A 100 1.11 9.68 18.31
CA THR A 100 -0.03 10.54 18.71
C THR A 100 -1.39 9.98 18.29
N TYR A 101 -1.42 8.96 17.45
CA TYR A 101 -2.60 8.23 17.01
C TYR A 101 -2.30 6.73 17.00
N ASP A 102 -3.33 5.90 16.92
CA ASP A 102 -3.21 4.45 17.09
C ASP A 102 -3.15 3.70 15.76
N LEU A 103 -3.98 4.06 14.79
CA LEU A 103 -4.00 3.40 13.48
C LEU A 103 -3.73 4.42 12.36
N LEU A 104 -2.93 3.99 11.38
CA LEU A 104 -2.72 4.69 10.12
C LEU A 104 -3.38 3.90 9.00
N LEU A 105 -4.33 4.51 8.31
CA LEU A 105 -4.99 3.91 7.15
C LEU A 105 -4.50 4.55 5.87
N VAL A 106 -4.35 3.73 4.83
CA VAL A 106 -4.26 4.21 3.44
C VAL A 106 -5.61 3.94 2.78
N VAL A 107 -6.27 5.00 2.35
CA VAL A 107 -7.61 4.94 1.77
C VAL A 107 -7.57 5.45 0.33
N GLU A 108 -8.24 4.76 -0.58
CA GLU A 108 -8.34 5.15 -1.98
C GLU A 108 -9.80 5.40 -2.38
N GLY A 109 -10.01 6.47 -3.14
CA GLY A 109 -11.31 6.82 -3.70
C GLY A 109 -11.16 7.49 -5.06
N LYS A 110 -12.24 7.57 -5.83
CA LYS A 110 -12.25 8.24 -7.13
C LYS A 110 -12.04 9.76 -7.02
N ASP A 111 -12.46 10.34 -5.90
CA ASP A 111 -12.41 11.78 -5.62
C ASP A 111 -12.42 12.04 -4.10
N MET A 112 -12.22 13.28 -3.72
CA MET A 112 -12.22 13.74 -2.32
C MET A 112 -13.56 13.46 -1.64
N ARG A 113 -14.67 13.61 -2.35
CA ARG A 113 -16.01 13.37 -1.81
C ARG A 113 -16.21 11.91 -1.42
N THR A 114 -15.73 10.98 -2.23
CA THR A 114 -15.79 9.54 -1.93
C THR A 114 -15.04 9.21 -0.64
N ILE A 115 -13.84 9.78 -0.46
CA ILE A 115 -13.05 9.56 0.77
C ILE A 115 -13.73 10.22 1.97
N SER A 116 -14.23 11.46 1.82
CA SER A 116 -14.93 12.17 2.89
C SER A 116 -16.21 11.45 3.33
N ASN A 117 -16.98 10.91 2.39
CA ASN A 117 -18.17 10.12 2.70
C ASN A 117 -17.81 8.82 3.44
N PHE A 118 -16.75 8.12 3.01
CA PHE A 118 -16.24 6.94 3.75
C PHE A 118 -15.92 7.28 5.19
N ILE A 119 -15.25 8.41 5.44
CA ILE A 119 -14.90 8.84 6.79
C ILE A 119 -16.16 9.16 7.60
N ALA A 120 -17.06 9.96 7.05
CA ALA A 120 -18.25 10.44 7.77
C ALA A 120 -19.28 9.34 8.02
N GLU A 121 -19.50 8.45 7.05
CA GLU A 121 -20.58 7.46 7.09
C GLU A 121 -20.13 6.10 7.65
N LYS A 122 -18.85 5.75 7.48
CA LYS A 122 -18.36 4.42 7.85
C LYS A 122 -17.34 4.43 8.97
N LEU A 123 -16.32 5.31 8.91
CA LEU A 123 -15.20 5.27 9.84
C LEU A 123 -15.52 6.00 11.16
N SER A 124 -15.92 7.27 11.10
CA SER A 124 -16.17 8.08 12.29
C SER A 124 -17.33 7.59 13.18
N PRO A 125 -18.41 6.97 12.62
CA PRO A 125 -19.49 6.43 13.45
C PRO A 125 -19.14 5.08 14.10
N MET A 126 -17.97 4.50 13.81
CA MET A 126 -17.59 3.21 14.41
C MET A 126 -17.39 3.38 15.92
N GLU A 127 -17.98 2.45 16.68
CA GLU A 127 -17.73 2.34 18.10
C GLU A 127 -16.21 2.25 18.38
N ASN A 128 -15.74 2.99 19.37
CA ASN A 128 -14.34 3.11 19.76
C ASN A 128 -13.44 3.96 18.83
N VAL A 129 -13.93 4.53 17.75
CA VAL A 129 -13.22 5.58 17.01
C VAL A 129 -13.47 6.91 17.72
N ARG A 130 -12.40 7.54 18.21
CA ARG A 130 -12.47 8.83 18.93
C ARG A 130 -12.29 10.02 18.02
N GLY A 131 -11.51 9.87 16.96
CA GLY A 131 -11.22 10.95 16.03
C GLY A 131 -10.36 10.51 14.88
N THR A 132 -10.39 11.29 13.83
CA THR A 132 -9.62 11.05 12.60
C THR A 132 -8.99 12.34 12.10
N VAL A 133 -7.79 12.24 11.54
CA VAL A 133 -7.14 13.33 10.78
C VAL A 133 -6.81 12.80 9.39
N THR A 134 -7.18 13.56 8.36
CA THR A 134 -7.03 13.12 6.97
C THR A 134 -6.01 13.96 6.24
N HIS A 135 -5.02 13.31 5.64
CA HIS A 135 -3.98 13.90 4.80
C HIS A 135 -4.14 13.38 3.38
N PHE A 136 -4.49 14.26 2.44
CA PHE A 136 -4.54 13.87 1.03
C PHE A 136 -3.13 13.80 0.45
N LEU A 137 -2.81 12.69 -0.22
CA LEU A 137 -1.53 12.51 -0.87
C LEU A 137 -1.50 13.33 -2.16
N LEU A 138 -0.68 14.39 -2.17
CA LEU A 138 -0.59 15.31 -3.31
C LEU A 138 0.32 14.77 -4.42
N LYS A 139 1.46 14.17 -4.03
CA LYS A 139 2.46 13.66 -4.97
C LYS A 139 3.29 12.54 -4.35
N LYS A 140 3.59 11.52 -5.14
CA LYS A 140 4.53 10.47 -4.78
C LYS A 140 5.87 10.72 -5.46
N TYR A 141 6.95 10.77 -4.69
CA TYR A 141 8.31 10.89 -5.23
C TYR A 141 9.04 9.56 -5.29
N LYS A 142 8.76 8.67 -4.34
CA LYS A 142 9.31 7.33 -4.23
C LYS A 142 8.25 6.38 -3.69
N GLU A 143 8.14 5.17 -4.21
CA GLU A 143 7.27 4.10 -3.69
C GLU A 143 7.98 2.75 -3.86
N ASP A 144 7.95 1.91 -2.83
CA ASP A 144 8.58 0.57 -2.81
C ASP A 144 10.04 0.59 -3.35
N ASP A 145 10.87 1.53 -2.85
CA ASP A 145 12.26 1.79 -3.25
C ASP A 145 12.49 2.29 -4.69
N ILE A 146 11.42 2.49 -5.46
CA ILE A 146 11.48 3.00 -6.81
C ILE A 146 11.25 4.51 -6.83
N ILE A 147 12.21 5.26 -7.39
CA ILE A 147 12.05 6.70 -7.62
C ILE A 147 11.12 6.89 -8.82
N LEU A 148 10.01 7.58 -8.58
CA LEU A 148 9.06 7.91 -9.62
C LEU A 148 9.57 9.13 -10.40
N LYS A 149 9.92 8.93 -11.69
CA LYS A 149 10.27 10.03 -12.58
C LYS A 149 8.99 10.79 -12.92
N HIS A 150 9.00 12.09 -12.69
CA HIS A 150 7.91 12.98 -13.07
C HIS A 150 8.22 13.65 -14.41
N HIS A 151 7.20 13.91 -15.23
CA HIS A 151 7.36 14.79 -16.38
C HIS A 151 7.79 16.16 -15.87
N ALA A 152 8.95 16.64 -16.32
CA ALA A 152 9.37 18.00 -16.07
C ALA A 152 8.50 18.94 -16.92
N GLU A 153 7.35 19.35 -16.42
CA GLU A 153 6.66 20.53 -16.95
C GLU A 153 7.41 21.78 -16.50
N ASN A 154 8.59 21.99 -17.07
CA ASN A 154 9.29 23.27 -16.99
C ASN A 154 8.79 24.18 -18.15
N LYS A 155 7.54 24.57 -18.12
CA LYS A 155 7.12 25.82 -18.76
C LYS A 155 7.14 26.92 -17.70
N ARG A 156 8.33 27.30 -17.24
CA ARG A 156 8.51 28.67 -16.75
C ARG A 156 8.25 29.58 -17.94
N ILE A 157 7.11 30.25 -17.92
CA ILE A 157 6.83 31.39 -18.81
C ILE A 157 7.95 32.38 -18.47
N ALA A 158 8.85 32.62 -19.42
CA ALA A 158 9.84 33.68 -19.31
C ALA A 158 9.06 35.00 -19.28
N ILE A 159 8.98 35.61 -18.11
CA ILE A 159 8.48 37.00 -18.02
C ILE A 159 9.63 37.85 -18.51
N SER A 160 9.54 38.28 -19.80
CA SER A 160 10.36 39.35 -20.34
C SER A 160 9.78 40.67 -19.85
N TYR A 161 10.58 41.48 -19.17
CA TYR A 161 10.30 42.89 -18.86
C TYR A 161 10.53 43.74 -20.11
#